data_b08d196946c47d26a370abe255f26001
#
_entry.id   b08d196946c47d26a370abe255f26001
#
_cell.length_a   1.000
_cell.length_b   1.000
_cell.length_c   1.000
_cell.angle_alpha   90.00
_cell.angle_beta   90.00
_cell.angle_gamma   90.00
#
_symmetry.space_group_name_H-M   'P 1'
#
loop_
_entity.id
_entity.type
_entity.pdbx_description
1 polymer ?
#
loop_
_entity_poly.entity_id
_entity_poly.type
_entity_poly.pdbx_seq_one_letter_code
_entity_poly.pdbx_strand_id
1 'polypeptide(L)'
;NLPIIYATYSKIYGPFKEEWCGKVTAKTVVENKMPKSRFDNIVFFSGGVDAVHAGINNPGKRNVLVSVPSIEYMEKTKEENSGRDFINAKIQLIREFSAVSESDWLLITNNFVVDVFDDERIQRDLKDSFLLNSEAFFFDGWFGIKYLGNLLSAAPFAYAMGISNLILGSSFEQLEDNFYSNLDGSNPELSDSIKFAGISFGKQDGLYTRRSQKVKNIVEWCNTCGKRTKIRTCFSDSTEQCCVCTKCVRTQLNIICAGENPIHWGFG
;
A
#
# COMPACT_ATOMS: atom_id res chain seq x y z
N ASN A 1 2.08 15.62 -12.34
CA ASN A 1 2.42 14.93 -11.08
C ASN A 1 3.77 15.33 -10.51
N LEU A 2 4.87 15.44 -11.32
CA LEU A 2 6.21 15.74 -10.79
C LEU A 2 6.27 17.00 -9.90
N PRO A 3 5.70 18.16 -10.27
CA PRO A 3 5.69 19.32 -9.39
C PRO A 3 4.92 19.09 -8.08
N ILE A 4 3.84 18.30 -8.11
CA ILE A 4 3.06 17.98 -6.93
C ILE A 4 3.87 17.05 -6.01
N ILE A 5 4.47 16.02 -6.56
CA ILE A 5 5.32 15.07 -5.84
C ILE A 5 6.48 15.84 -5.18
N TYR A 6 7.19 16.67 -5.96
CA TYR A 6 8.28 17.49 -5.45
C TYR A 6 7.83 18.43 -4.31
N ALA A 7 6.72 19.14 -4.50
CA ALA A 7 6.21 20.06 -3.48
C ALA A 7 5.80 19.35 -2.20
N THR A 8 5.15 18.17 -2.31
CA THR A 8 4.72 17.39 -1.16
C THR A 8 5.93 16.82 -0.41
N TYR A 9 6.88 16.21 -1.12
CA TYR A 9 8.09 15.70 -0.48
C TYR A 9 8.94 16.82 0.13
N SER A 10 9.01 18.00 -0.50
CA SER A 10 9.72 19.15 0.07
C SER A 10 9.09 19.66 1.37
N LYS A 11 7.77 19.54 1.52
CA LYS A 11 7.09 19.85 2.79
C LYS A 11 7.39 18.81 3.88
N ILE A 12 7.43 17.54 3.50
CA ILE A 12 7.59 16.42 4.44
C ILE A 12 9.05 16.32 4.89
N TYR A 13 9.97 16.36 3.96
CA TYR A 13 11.39 16.06 4.19
C TYR A 13 12.31 17.29 4.21
N GLY A 14 11.75 18.47 4.03
CA GLY A 14 12.49 19.73 3.92
C GLY A 14 12.77 20.13 2.45
N PRO A 15 13.36 21.31 2.23
CA PRO A 15 13.53 21.84 0.89
C PRO A 15 14.50 21.00 0.07
N PHE A 16 13.99 20.33 -0.94
CA PHE A 16 14.80 19.67 -1.95
C PHE A 16 15.46 20.69 -2.89
N LYS A 17 16.55 20.30 -3.50
CA LYS A 17 17.13 21.06 -4.60
C LYS A 17 16.12 21.13 -5.76
N GLU A 18 15.94 22.32 -6.33
CA GLU A 18 14.96 22.54 -7.41
C GLU A 18 15.20 21.62 -8.62
N GLU A 19 16.46 21.30 -8.91
CA GLU A 19 16.87 20.36 -9.96
C GLU A 19 16.30 18.94 -9.81
N TRP A 20 15.89 18.56 -8.60
CA TRP A 20 15.27 17.26 -8.33
C TRP A 20 13.78 17.18 -8.72
N CYS A 21 13.17 18.31 -9.06
CA CYS A 21 11.79 18.32 -9.54
C CYS A 21 11.59 17.44 -10.78
N GLY A 22 12.65 17.24 -11.55
CA GLY A 22 12.59 16.48 -12.78
C GLY A 22 11.72 17.14 -13.85
N LYS A 23 11.99 16.85 -15.10
CA LYS A 23 11.21 17.32 -16.23
C LYS A 23 11.05 16.21 -17.26
N VAL A 24 9.81 15.92 -17.62
CA VAL A 24 9.52 15.04 -18.75
C VAL A 24 9.28 15.89 -19.98
N THR A 25 10.10 15.67 -21.00
CA THR A 25 9.93 16.31 -22.31
C THR A 25 9.58 15.25 -23.35
N ALA A 26 8.59 15.54 -24.17
CA ALA A 26 8.19 14.66 -25.27
C ALA A 26 8.17 15.46 -26.58
N LYS A 27 8.66 14.86 -27.67
CA LYS A 27 8.59 15.47 -28.99
C LYS A 27 7.14 15.54 -29.51
N THR A 28 6.33 14.59 -29.09
CA THR A 28 4.90 14.52 -29.43
C THR A 28 4.13 14.01 -28.23
N VAL A 29 3.04 14.66 -27.89
CA VAL A 29 2.09 14.23 -26.87
C VAL A 29 0.85 13.72 -27.56
N VAL A 30 0.45 12.49 -27.27
CA VAL A 30 -0.76 11.87 -27.78
C VAL A 30 -1.73 11.71 -26.63
N GLU A 31 -2.91 12.29 -26.74
CA GLU A 31 -4.02 12.07 -25.82
C GLU A 31 -4.78 10.82 -26.23
N ASN A 32 -4.71 9.80 -25.41
CA ASN A 32 -5.52 8.60 -25.58
C ASN A 32 -6.78 8.69 -24.73
N LYS A 33 -7.92 8.28 -25.29
CA LYS A 33 -9.15 8.14 -24.51
C LYS A 33 -9.10 6.88 -23.68
N MET A 34 -9.36 6.99 -22.37
CA MET A 34 -9.51 5.80 -21.54
C MET A 34 -10.68 4.96 -22.04
N PRO A 35 -10.52 3.62 -22.08
CA PRO A 35 -11.61 2.73 -22.41
C PRO A 35 -12.69 2.76 -21.33
N LYS A 36 -13.91 2.39 -21.71
CA LYS A 36 -15.01 2.23 -20.75
C LYS A 36 -14.74 0.99 -19.89
N SER A 37 -14.65 1.16 -18.60
CA SER A 37 -14.34 0.06 -17.67
C SER A 37 -15.56 -0.72 -17.22
N ARG A 38 -15.36 -2.01 -16.99
CA ARG A 38 -16.26 -2.86 -16.21
C ARG A 38 -15.98 -2.76 -14.70
N PHE A 39 -14.84 -2.22 -14.30
CA PHE A 39 -14.41 -2.05 -12.91
C PHE A 39 -14.44 -0.57 -12.52
N ASP A 40 -14.77 -0.31 -11.26
CA ASP A 40 -14.76 1.05 -10.71
C ASP A 40 -13.45 1.34 -9.97
N ASN A 41 -12.94 0.34 -9.25
CA ASN A 41 -11.80 0.52 -8.36
C ASN A 41 -10.75 -0.58 -8.51
N ILE A 42 -9.49 -0.19 -8.35
CA ILE A 42 -8.41 -1.05 -7.87
C ILE A 42 -8.34 -0.87 -6.36
N VAL A 43 -8.32 -1.97 -5.61
CA VAL A 43 -8.10 -1.97 -4.16
C VAL A 43 -6.80 -2.72 -3.88
N PHE A 44 -5.78 -2.01 -3.40
CA PHE A 44 -4.50 -2.64 -3.08
C PHE A 44 -4.62 -3.54 -1.86
N PHE A 45 -4.18 -4.78 -2.02
CA PHE A 45 -4.39 -5.83 -1.03
C PHE A 45 -3.08 -6.52 -0.65
N SER A 46 -2.62 -6.27 0.57
CA SER A 46 -1.45 -6.92 1.17
C SER A 46 -1.81 -8.04 2.16
N GLY A 47 -3.08 -8.10 2.54
CA GLY A 47 -3.58 -9.00 3.60
C GLY A 47 -3.47 -8.43 5.02
N GLY A 48 -2.87 -7.26 5.20
CA GLY A 48 -2.84 -6.54 6.48
C GLY A 48 -4.19 -5.93 6.86
N VAL A 49 -4.34 -5.52 8.12
CA VAL A 49 -5.60 -4.93 8.64
C VAL A 49 -6.11 -3.80 7.74
N ASP A 50 -5.24 -2.88 7.35
CA ASP A 50 -5.64 -1.71 6.57
C ASP A 50 -6.13 -2.10 5.17
N ALA A 51 -5.46 -3.07 4.54
CA ALA A 51 -5.83 -3.58 3.23
C ALA A 51 -7.12 -4.41 3.26
N VAL A 52 -7.32 -5.24 4.29
CA VAL A 52 -8.57 -5.99 4.49
C VAL A 52 -9.73 -5.02 4.76
N HIS A 53 -9.51 -3.99 5.58
CA HIS A 53 -10.50 -2.95 5.83
C HIS A 53 -10.91 -2.22 4.54
N ALA A 54 -9.94 -1.80 3.73
CA ALA A 54 -10.22 -1.19 2.43
C ALA A 54 -11.01 -2.15 1.51
N GLY A 55 -10.68 -3.45 1.54
CA GLY A 55 -11.37 -4.46 0.75
C GLY A 55 -12.83 -4.66 1.17
N ILE A 56 -13.15 -4.67 2.46
CA ILE A 56 -14.53 -4.81 2.95
C ILE A 56 -15.37 -3.56 2.71
N ASN A 57 -14.75 -2.38 2.67
CA ASN A 57 -15.43 -1.12 2.34
C ASN A 57 -15.71 -0.98 0.85
N ASN A 58 -15.00 -1.74 0.02
CA ASN A 58 -15.12 -1.72 -1.43
C ASN A 58 -15.34 -3.17 -1.96
N PRO A 59 -16.43 -3.86 -1.57
CA PRO A 59 -16.70 -5.22 -2.01
C PRO A 59 -17.33 -5.26 -3.41
N GLY A 60 -17.35 -6.46 -4.00
CA GLY A 60 -18.16 -6.76 -5.18
C GLY A 60 -17.39 -6.76 -6.50
N LYS A 61 -18.06 -7.30 -7.53
CA LYS A 61 -17.50 -7.62 -8.87
C LYS A 61 -17.00 -6.42 -9.67
N ARG A 62 -17.29 -5.21 -9.23
CA ARG A 62 -16.79 -3.98 -9.88
C ARG A 62 -15.45 -3.51 -9.30
N ASN A 63 -14.86 -4.28 -8.38
CA ASN A 63 -13.57 -4.00 -7.78
C ASN A 63 -12.57 -5.09 -8.12
N VAL A 64 -11.32 -4.68 -8.33
CA VAL A 64 -10.19 -5.57 -8.53
C VAL A 64 -9.24 -5.43 -7.35
N LEU A 65 -9.05 -6.50 -6.61
CA LEU A 65 -8.01 -6.57 -5.59
C LEU A 65 -6.65 -6.70 -6.28
N VAL A 66 -5.71 -5.85 -5.95
CA VAL A 66 -4.37 -5.88 -6.55
C VAL A 66 -3.31 -6.06 -5.46
N SER A 67 -2.51 -7.10 -5.59
CA SER A 67 -1.30 -7.27 -4.81
C SER A 67 -0.07 -6.98 -5.65
N VAL A 68 0.91 -6.26 -5.08
CA VAL A 68 2.19 -5.93 -5.72
C VAL A 68 3.33 -6.44 -4.83
N PRO A 69 3.59 -7.76 -4.82
CA PRO A 69 4.53 -8.38 -3.88
C PRO A 69 5.96 -7.84 -3.99
N SER A 70 6.40 -7.51 -5.20
CA SER A 70 7.73 -6.94 -5.45
C SER A 70 7.97 -5.60 -4.75
N ILE A 71 6.89 -4.87 -4.46
CA ILE A 71 6.94 -3.63 -3.70
C ILE A 71 6.93 -3.88 -2.19
N GLU A 72 6.38 -4.98 -1.73
CA GLU A 72 6.31 -5.30 -0.30
C GLU A 72 7.59 -5.96 0.23
N TYR A 73 8.47 -6.41 -0.67
CA TYR A 73 9.51 -7.37 -0.32
C TYR A 73 10.84 -7.12 -1.03
N MET A 74 11.56 -6.09 -0.60
CA MET A 74 12.82 -5.66 -1.21
C MET A 74 14.01 -6.59 -0.98
N GLU A 75 14.15 -7.13 0.24
CA GLU A 75 15.41 -7.76 0.63
C GLU A 75 15.57 -9.22 0.16
N LYS A 76 14.48 -9.92 -0.07
CA LYS A 76 14.48 -11.38 -0.21
C LYS A 76 14.21 -11.93 -1.60
N THR A 77 13.91 -11.09 -2.57
CA THR A 77 13.90 -11.50 -3.98
C THR A 77 15.29 -11.91 -4.48
N LYS A 78 16.34 -11.67 -3.69
CA LYS A 78 17.70 -12.12 -3.96
C LYS A 78 17.91 -13.63 -3.70
N GLU A 79 17.02 -14.28 -2.94
CA GLU A 79 17.02 -15.72 -2.70
C GLU A 79 15.87 -16.39 -3.45
N GLU A 80 16.13 -17.09 -4.54
CA GLU A 80 15.13 -17.63 -5.48
C GLU A 80 13.98 -18.42 -4.83
N ASN A 81 14.23 -19.17 -3.78
CA ASN A 81 13.22 -20.03 -3.16
C ASN A 81 12.30 -19.24 -2.19
N SER A 82 12.86 -18.35 -1.39
CA SER A 82 12.08 -17.58 -0.41
C SER A 82 11.14 -16.57 -1.08
N GLY A 83 11.56 -16.00 -2.21
CA GLY A 83 10.72 -15.10 -3.01
C GLY A 83 9.50 -15.80 -3.61
N ARG A 84 9.66 -17.03 -4.08
CA ARG A 84 8.56 -17.83 -4.66
C ARG A 84 7.52 -18.21 -3.62
N ASP A 85 7.95 -18.66 -2.44
CA ASP A 85 7.04 -19.04 -1.35
C ASP A 85 6.26 -17.84 -0.83
N PHE A 86 6.90 -16.69 -0.73
CA PHE A 86 6.24 -15.44 -0.38
C PHE A 86 5.18 -15.04 -1.40
N ILE A 87 5.48 -15.10 -2.70
CA ILE A 87 4.52 -14.81 -3.77
C ILE A 87 3.34 -15.78 -3.71
N ASN A 88 3.60 -17.08 -3.55
CA ASN A 88 2.55 -18.09 -3.43
C ASN A 88 1.64 -17.83 -2.21
N ALA A 89 2.20 -17.46 -1.08
CA ALA A 89 1.42 -17.09 0.11
C ALA A 89 0.53 -15.84 -0.16
N LYS A 90 1.04 -14.86 -0.88
CA LYS A 90 0.25 -13.68 -1.30
C LYS A 90 -0.87 -14.04 -2.27
N ILE A 91 -0.61 -14.92 -3.23
CA ILE A 91 -1.62 -15.42 -4.16
C ILE A 91 -2.74 -16.14 -3.38
N GLN A 92 -2.38 -17.00 -2.45
CA GLN A 92 -3.38 -17.70 -1.64
C GLN A 92 -4.23 -16.70 -0.84
N LEU A 93 -3.60 -15.76 -0.16
CA LEU A 93 -4.29 -14.78 0.67
C LEU A 93 -5.27 -13.91 -0.12
N ILE A 94 -4.85 -13.40 -1.28
CA ILE A 94 -5.73 -12.58 -2.13
C ILE A 94 -6.88 -13.40 -2.73
N ARG A 95 -6.63 -14.66 -3.08
CA ARG A 95 -7.68 -15.60 -3.55
C ARG A 95 -8.73 -15.85 -2.48
N GLU A 96 -8.30 -16.17 -1.26
CA GLU A 96 -9.19 -16.41 -0.13
C GLU A 96 -10.07 -15.18 0.12
N PHE A 97 -9.47 -13.99 0.15
CA PHE A 97 -10.22 -12.76 0.37
C PHE A 97 -11.12 -12.39 -0.82
N SER A 98 -10.66 -12.58 -2.05
CA SER A 98 -11.44 -12.38 -3.26
C SER A 98 -12.75 -13.20 -3.26
N ALA A 99 -12.67 -14.46 -2.85
CA ALA A 99 -13.84 -15.33 -2.73
C ALA A 99 -14.84 -14.84 -1.65
N VAL A 100 -14.32 -14.25 -0.56
CA VAL A 100 -15.15 -13.70 0.52
C VAL A 100 -15.79 -12.38 0.11
N SER A 101 -15.04 -11.47 -0.52
CA SER A 101 -15.49 -10.13 -0.93
C SER A 101 -16.19 -10.11 -2.29
N GLU A 102 -16.22 -11.23 -3.01
CA GLU A 102 -16.79 -11.37 -4.37
C GLU A 102 -16.14 -10.40 -5.38
N SER A 103 -14.86 -10.07 -5.18
CA SER A 103 -14.09 -9.18 -6.04
C SER A 103 -13.20 -9.99 -6.98
N ASP A 104 -12.89 -9.45 -8.16
CA ASP A 104 -11.81 -9.99 -8.98
C ASP A 104 -10.45 -9.69 -8.33
N TRP A 105 -9.39 -10.38 -8.74
CA TRP A 105 -8.06 -10.13 -8.22
C TRP A 105 -6.98 -10.22 -9.30
N LEU A 106 -5.87 -9.52 -9.05
CA LEU A 106 -4.70 -9.46 -9.91
C LEU A 106 -3.43 -9.41 -9.06
N LEU A 107 -2.39 -10.10 -9.54
CA LEU A 107 -1.03 -9.96 -9.03
C LEU A 107 -0.21 -9.15 -10.04
N ILE A 108 0.43 -8.10 -9.59
CA ILE A 108 1.37 -7.32 -10.39
C ILE A 108 2.77 -7.56 -9.85
N THR A 109 3.65 -8.05 -10.72
CA THR A 109 5.09 -8.17 -10.42
C THR A 109 5.87 -7.19 -11.27
N ASN A 110 6.90 -6.59 -10.68
CA ASN A 110 7.84 -5.73 -11.39
C ASN A 110 9.23 -5.88 -10.74
N ASN A 111 10.23 -5.41 -11.43
CA ASN A 111 11.62 -5.40 -10.97
C ASN A 111 12.09 -4.01 -10.52
N PHE A 112 11.16 -3.07 -10.34
CA PHE A 112 11.48 -1.67 -10.03
C PHE A 112 12.39 -1.53 -8.82
N VAL A 113 12.07 -2.27 -7.76
CA VAL A 113 12.81 -2.21 -6.49
C VAL A 113 14.19 -2.85 -6.60
N VAL A 114 14.31 -3.92 -7.41
CA VAL A 114 15.57 -4.67 -7.52
C VAL A 114 16.54 -4.02 -8.50
N ASP A 115 16.02 -3.52 -9.62
CA ASP A 115 16.85 -3.10 -10.76
C ASP A 115 16.93 -1.57 -10.92
N VAL A 116 15.95 -0.83 -10.37
CA VAL A 116 15.85 0.62 -10.59
C VAL A 116 16.08 1.41 -9.31
N PHE A 117 15.67 0.87 -8.16
CA PHE A 117 15.72 1.58 -6.90
C PHE A 117 17.01 1.25 -6.12
N ASP A 118 17.92 2.22 -6.07
CA ASP A 118 19.15 2.16 -5.28
C ASP A 118 18.91 2.84 -3.92
N ASP A 119 18.44 2.07 -2.95
CA ASP A 119 18.10 2.57 -1.62
C ASP A 119 19.32 3.19 -0.90
N GLU A 120 20.48 2.55 -0.98
CA GLU A 120 21.71 3.06 -0.35
C GLU A 120 22.13 4.40 -0.92
N ARG A 121 22.02 4.56 -2.24
CA ARG A 121 22.32 5.82 -2.90
C ARG A 121 21.32 6.90 -2.53
N ILE A 122 20.03 6.58 -2.54
CA ILE A 122 18.96 7.52 -2.17
C ILE A 122 19.13 7.97 -0.72
N GLN A 123 19.38 7.04 0.21
CA GLN A 123 19.61 7.39 1.60
C GLN A 123 20.82 8.30 1.77
N ARG A 124 21.92 8.02 1.07
CA ARG A 124 23.12 8.86 1.09
C ARG A 124 22.85 10.25 0.53
N ASP A 125 22.27 10.32 -0.68
CA ASP A 125 21.98 11.59 -1.34
C ASP A 125 20.99 12.46 -0.55
N LEU A 126 20.00 11.83 0.10
CA LEU A 126 19.09 12.51 1.00
C LEU A 126 19.78 13.00 2.27
N LYS A 127 20.59 12.16 2.91
CA LYS A 127 21.36 12.53 4.10
C LYS A 127 22.29 13.70 3.86
N ASP A 128 22.98 13.71 2.72
CA ASP A 128 23.91 14.76 2.35
C ASP A 128 23.20 16.07 1.94
N SER A 129 21.98 15.96 1.45
CA SER A 129 21.18 17.10 0.96
C SER A 129 20.31 17.73 2.05
N PHE A 130 19.94 16.97 3.05
CA PHE A 130 19.22 17.47 4.21
C PHE A 130 20.21 17.79 5.32
N LEU A 131 20.23 19.03 5.76
CA LEU A 131 20.86 19.48 7.02
C LEU A 131 20.11 18.91 8.24
N LEU A 132 19.64 17.70 8.14
CA LEU A 132 18.89 17.02 9.19
C LEU A 132 19.92 16.48 10.18
N ASN A 133 19.92 17.02 11.38
CA ASN A 133 20.64 16.48 12.54
C ASN A 133 20.26 15.00 12.69
N SER A 134 21.22 14.17 12.39
CA SER A 134 21.14 12.80 11.88
C SER A 134 20.63 11.72 12.81
N GLU A 135 20.25 12.01 14.05
CA GLU A 135 19.87 10.95 15.01
C GLU A 135 18.36 10.65 15.05
N ALA A 136 17.52 11.52 14.50
CA ALA A 136 16.06 11.34 14.51
C ALA A 136 15.49 10.85 13.18
N PHE A 137 16.32 10.65 12.15
CA PHE A 137 15.85 10.42 10.80
C PHE A 137 16.30 9.05 10.27
N PHE A 138 15.53 8.05 10.58
CA PHE A 138 15.49 6.83 9.78
C PHE A 138 14.61 7.12 8.56
N PHE A 139 15.17 7.74 7.54
CA PHE A 139 14.59 7.66 6.22
C PHE A 139 14.90 6.25 5.69
N ASP A 140 13.98 5.37 5.87
CA ASP A 140 13.91 4.19 5.04
C ASP A 140 13.37 4.67 3.69
N GLY A 141 14.25 4.82 2.71
CA GLY A 141 13.89 5.27 1.37
C GLY A 141 12.73 4.47 0.78
N TRP A 142 12.64 3.23 1.21
CA TRP A 142 11.54 2.32 0.92
C TRP A 142 10.19 2.81 1.46
N PHE A 143 10.09 3.21 2.72
CA PHE A 143 8.84 3.75 3.26
C PHE A 143 8.40 5.01 2.52
N GLY A 144 9.36 5.83 2.09
CA GLY A 144 9.06 7.02 1.30
C GLY A 144 8.39 6.73 -0.03
N ILE A 145 8.72 5.63 -0.69
CA ILE A 145 8.21 5.34 -2.04
C ILE A 145 7.24 4.17 -2.13
N LYS A 146 7.13 3.35 -1.10
CA LYS A 146 6.29 2.14 -1.11
C LYS A 146 4.87 2.40 -1.58
N TYR A 147 4.26 3.44 -1.08
CA TYR A 147 2.91 3.84 -1.45
C TYR A 147 2.82 4.25 -2.91
N LEU A 148 3.70 5.15 -3.32
CA LEU A 148 3.80 5.62 -4.69
C LEU A 148 4.17 4.50 -5.66
N GLY A 149 5.05 3.59 -5.25
CA GLY A 149 5.43 2.41 -6.01
C GLY A 149 4.25 1.49 -6.32
N ASN A 150 3.34 1.28 -5.35
CA ASN A 150 2.10 0.54 -5.60
C ASN A 150 1.23 1.23 -6.66
N LEU A 151 1.00 2.54 -6.52
CA LEU A 151 0.21 3.33 -7.46
C LEU A 151 0.83 3.29 -8.87
N LEU A 152 2.13 3.54 -8.98
CA LEU A 152 2.85 3.52 -10.27
C LEU A 152 2.82 2.14 -10.93
N SER A 153 2.95 1.07 -10.15
CA SER A 153 2.90 -0.31 -10.66
C SER A 153 1.53 -0.67 -11.25
N ALA A 154 0.46 -0.18 -10.63
CA ALA A 154 -0.90 -0.45 -11.10
C ALA A 154 -1.41 0.55 -12.16
N ALA A 155 -0.77 1.69 -12.33
CA ALA A 155 -1.23 2.75 -13.24
C ALA A 155 -1.38 2.30 -14.72
N PRO A 156 -0.46 1.53 -15.31
CA PRO A 156 -0.63 1.04 -16.68
C PRO A 156 -1.86 0.12 -16.83
N PHE A 157 -2.10 -0.75 -15.84
CA PHE A 157 -3.26 -1.61 -15.81
C PHE A 157 -4.55 -0.80 -15.62
N ALA A 158 -4.56 0.14 -14.67
CA ALA A 158 -5.69 1.02 -14.45
C ALA A 158 -6.09 1.77 -15.72
N TYR A 159 -5.09 2.31 -16.43
CA TYR A 159 -5.29 2.97 -17.70
C TYR A 159 -5.86 2.04 -18.77
N ALA A 160 -5.24 0.88 -18.99
CA ALA A 160 -5.69 -0.09 -19.98
C ALA A 160 -7.11 -0.61 -19.73
N MET A 161 -7.51 -0.70 -18.47
CA MET A 161 -8.83 -1.15 -18.03
C MET A 161 -9.84 -0.02 -17.82
N GLY A 162 -9.44 1.24 -17.95
CA GLY A 162 -10.30 2.41 -17.75
C GLY A 162 -10.76 2.61 -16.31
N ILE A 163 -9.93 2.20 -15.33
CA ILE A 163 -10.27 2.29 -13.90
C ILE A 163 -9.84 3.65 -13.36
N SER A 164 -10.75 4.34 -12.68
CA SER A 164 -10.51 5.70 -12.21
C SER A 164 -10.04 5.82 -10.76
N ASN A 165 -10.21 4.81 -9.92
CA ASN A 165 -9.84 4.88 -8.52
C ASN A 165 -8.82 3.80 -8.16
N LEU A 166 -7.75 4.21 -7.48
CA LEU A 166 -6.71 3.35 -6.93
C LEU A 166 -6.72 3.51 -5.40
N ILE A 167 -7.30 2.53 -4.70
CA ILE A 167 -7.62 2.62 -3.27
C ILE A 167 -6.57 1.86 -2.48
N LEU A 168 -5.94 2.54 -1.52
CA LEU A 168 -5.01 1.93 -0.56
C LEU A 168 -5.59 2.02 0.84
N GLY A 169 -5.38 0.98 1.65
CA GLY A 169 -5.70 1.02 3.07
C GLY A 169 -4.75 1.96 3.80
N SER A 170 -5.29 2.99 4.44
CA SER A 170 -4.51 3.96 5.22
C SER A 170 -4.05 3.39 6.55
N SER A 171 -2.82 3.67 6.95
CA SER A 171 -2.31 3.43 8.30
C SER A 171 -2.43 4.64 9.23
N PHE A 172 -2.85 5.79 8.73
CA PHE A 172 -3.00 7.02 9.52
C PHE A 172 -4.20 6.94 10.46
N GLU A 173 -3.96 7.07 11.76
CA GLU A 173 -4.95 6.88 12.82
C GLU A 173 -5.43 8.18 13.46
N GLN A 174 -4.70 9.31 13.35
CA GLN A 174 -5.01 10.57 14.02
C GLN A 174 -4.82 11.80 13.14
N LEU A 175 -5.71 12.76 13.32
CA LEU A 175 -5.67 14.06 12.66
C LEU A 175 -4.61 15.00 13.27
N GLU A 176 -4.27 14.82 14.55
CA GLU A 176 -3.88 15.98 15.34
C GLU A 176 -2.38 16.21 15.43
N ASP A 177 -1.54 15.22 15.61
CA ASP A 177 -0.25 15.64 16.16
C ASP A 177 0.94 15.55 15.24
N ASN A 178 0.84 14.84 14.13
CA ASN A 178 2.04 14.62 13.35
C ASN A 178 1.78 14.25 11.90
N PHE A 179 0.87 14.90 11.23
CA PHE A 179 0.67 14.75 9.80
C PHE A 179 1.99 14.93 9.02
N TYR A 180 2.85 15.83 9.52
CA TYR A 180 4.18 16.12 8.97
C TYR A 180 5.32 15.35 9.63
N SER A 181 5.11 14.69 10.74
CA SER A 181 6.17 13.91 11.41
C SER A 181 6.22 12.45 10.98
N ASN A 182 5.17 11.94 10.36
CA ASN A 182 5.22 10.65 9.68
C ASN A 182 5.78 10.85 8.27
N LEU A 183 7.07 10.68 8.17
CA LEU A 183 7.85 10.72 6.94
C LEU A 183 7.58 9.49 6.03
N ASP A 184 6.39 8.95 6.12
CA ASP A 184 5.93 7.82 5.31
C ASP A 184 5.35 8.35 4.00
N GLY A 185 5.75 7.77 2.89
CA GLY A 185 5.20 8.08 1.56
C GLY A 185 3.70 7.81 1.40
N SER A 186 3.04 7.31 2.45
CA SER A 186 1.58 7.22 2.54
C SER A 186 0.89 8.51 2.97
N ASN A 187 1.59 9.66 2.97
CA ASN A 187 0.98 10.94 3.27
C ASN A 187 -0.23 11.20 2.35
N PRO A 188 -1.43 11.50 2.91
CA PRO A 188 -2.64 11.70 2.12
C PRO A 188 -2.54 12.86 1.11
N GLU A 189 -1.79 13.93 1.41
CA GLU A 189 -1.59 15.02 0.46
C GLU A 189 -0.90 14.52 -0.83
N LEU A 190 -0.02 13.54 -0.70
CA LEU A 190 0.65 12.94 -1.85
C LEU A 190 -0.30 12.05 -2.63
N SER A 191 -0.96 11.11 -1.96
CA SER A 191 -1.82 10.13 -2.62
C SER A 191 -3.00 10.76 -3.34
N ASP A 192 -3.67 11.69 -2.68
CA ASP A 192 -4.90 12.31 -3.21
C ASP A 192 -4.60 13.34 -4.30
N SER A 193 -3.33 13.71 -4.46
CA SER A 193 -2.87 14.67 -5.49
C SER A 193 -2.35 13.99 -6.75
N ILE A 194 -2.02 12.71 -6.71
CA ILE A 194 -1.45 11.99 -7.86
C ILE A 194 -2.55 11.54 -8.81
N LYS A 195 -2.40 11.97 -10.07
CA LYS A 195 -3.29 11.62 -11.17
C LYS A 195 -2.57 10.74 -12.18
N PHE A 196 -3.23 9.68 -12.58
CA PHE A 196 -2.76 8.80 -13.64
C PHE A 196 -3.61 9.01 -14.89
N ALA A 197 -2.96 9.21 -16.04
CA ALA A 197 -3.64 9.47 -17.31
C ALA A 197 -4.71 10.59 -17.26
N GLY A 198 -4.57 11.53 -16.32
CA GLY A 198 -5.47 12.67 -16.15
C GLY A 198 -6.78 12.41 -15.41
N ILE A 199 -7.14 11.15 -15.15
CA ILE A 199 -8.45 10.78 -14.59
C ILE A 199 -8.43 9.72 -13.49
N SER A 200 -7.36 8.98 -13.32
CA SER A 200 -7.25 8.03 -12.22
C SER A 200 -6.57 8.68 -11.02
N PHE A 201 -7.12 8.48 -9.83
CA PHE A 201 -6.65 9.06 -8.58
C PHE A 201 -6.30 7.98 -7.58
N GLY A 202 -5.21 8.19 -6.84
CA GLY A 202 -4.97 7.51 -5.58
C GLY A 202 -5.97 7.98 -4.53
N LYS A 203 -6.44 7.06 -3.71
CA LYS A 203 -7.28 7.34 -2.54
C LYS A 203 -6.85 6.49 -1.36
N GLN A 204 -6.98 7.03 -0.16
CA GLN A 204 -6.81 6.25 1.05
C GLN A 204 -8.16 5.90 1.67
N ASP A 205 -8.37 4.60 1.92
CA ASP A 205 -9.51 4.10 2.68
C ASP A 205 -9.16 3.98 4.16
N GLY A 206 -10.11 4.29 5.02
CA GLY A 206 -9.93 4.21 6.47
C GLY A 206 -8.95 5.25 7.03
N LEU A 207 -8.76 6.37 6.34
CA LEU A 207 -8.00 7.50 6.82
C LEU A 207 -8.59 7.99 8.14
N TYR A 208 -7.73 8.22 9.14
CA TYR A 208 -8.09 8.60 10.52
C TYR A 208 -8.92 7.57 11.30
N THR A 209 -9.13 6.38 10.76
CA THR A 209 -9.78 5.29 11.48
C THR A 209 -8.74 4.51 12.28
N ARG A 210 -8.91 4.44 13.61
CA ARG A 210 -8.03 3.67 14.48
C ARG A 210 -7.99 2.20 14.10
N ARG A 211 -6.84 1.57 14.23
CA ARG A 211 -6.68 0.14 13.91
C ARG A 211 -7.65 -0.76 14.67
N SER A 212 -7.92 -0.46 15.94
CA SER A 212 -8.92 -1.18 16.73
C SER A 212 -10.32 -1.11 16.10
N GLN A 213 -10.71 0.07 15.60
CA GLN A 213 -11.99 0.23 14.92
C GLN A 213 -12.01 -0.50 13.58
N LYS A 214 -10.90 -0.48 12.83
CA LYS A 214 -10.81 -1.25 11.57
C LYS A 214 -10.97 -2.74 11.82
N VAL A 215 -10.32 -3.30 12.85
CA VAL A 215 -10.47 -4.71 13.22
C VAL A 215 -11.92 -5.01 13.63
N LYS A 216 -12.54 -4.13 14.42
CA LYS A 216 -13.95 -4.27 14.78
C LYS A 216 -14.86 -4.29 13.54
N ASN A 217 -14.67 -3.36 12.61
CA ASN A 217 -15.42 -3.30 11.35
C ASN A 217 -15.26 -4.59 10.53
N ILE A 218 -14.02 -5.13 10.45
CA ILE A 218 -13.75 -6.39 9.75
C ILE A 218 -14.50 -7.55 10.41
N VAL A 219 -14.47 -7.63 11.74
CA VAL A 219 -15.18 -8.68 12.51
C VAL A 219 -16.69 -8.58 12.28
N GLU A 220 -17.26 -7.39 12.41
CA GLU A 220 -18.69 -7.13 12.20
C GLU A 220 -19.12 -7.48 10.76
N TRP A 221 -18.32 -7.09 9.77
CA TRP A 221 -18.59 -7.44 8.38
C TRP A 221 -18.57 -8.95 8.14
N CYS A 222 -17.56 -9.65 8.66
CA CYS A 222 -17.46 -11.09 8.56
C CYS A 222 -18.64 -11.81 9.22
N ASN A 223 -19.08 -11.34 10.38
CA ASN A 223 -20.23 -11.87 11.09
C ASN A 223 -21.53 -11.64 10.32
N THR A 224 -21.68 -10.48 9.70
CA THR A 224 -22.86 -10.14 8.87
C THR A 224 -22.96 -10.99 7.61
N CYS A 225 -21.85 -11.21 6.92
CA CYS A 225 -21.85 -12.01 5.69
C CYS A 225 -21.73 -13.53 5.93
N GLY A 226 -21.50 -13.95 7.17
CA GLY A 226 -21.30 -15.37 7.53
C GLY A 226 -20.00 -15.96 6.97
N LYS A 227 -19.05 -15.15 6.55
CA LYS A 227 -17.77 -15.56 5.96
C LYS A 227 -16.61 -15.14 6.86
N ARG A 228 -15.47 -15.79 6.73
CA ARG A 228 -14.25 -15.47 7.47
C ARG A 228 -13.11 -15.17 6.52
N THR A 229 -12.23 -14.28 6.93
CA THR A 229 -10.99 -13.96 6.21
C THR A 229 -9.80 -14.01 7.15
N LYS A 230 -8.64 -14.39 6.62
CA LYS A 230 -7.39 -14.31 7.35
C LYS A 230 -6.83 -12.89 7.28
N ILE A 231 -6.19 -12.46 8.36
CA ILE A 231 -5.45 -11.20 8.43
C ILE A 231 -3.98 -11.53 8.59
N ARG A 232 -3.13 -10.97 7.73
CA ARG A 232 -1.68 -11.15 7.81
C ARG A 232 -0.97 -9.83 8.06
N THR A 233 -0.46 -9.67 9.27
CA THR A 233 0.19 -8.41 9.70
C THR A 233 1.67 -8.57 10.06
N CYS A 234 2.19 -9.78 10.03
CA CYS A 234 3.53 -10.09 10.51
C CYS A 234 4.63 -9.34 9.73
N PHE A 235 5.69 -8.94 10.45
CA PHE A 235 6.94 -8.51 9.83
C PHE A 235 7.79 -9.68 9.34
N SER A 236 7.53 -10.89 9.87
CA SER A 236 8.25 -12.08 9.45
C SER A 236 7.96 -12.41 8.00
N ASP A 237 8.99 -12.86 7.33
CA ASP A 237 8.96 -13.27 5.93
C ASP A 237 8.43 -14.71 5.74
N SER A 238 8.16 -15.41 6.84
CA SER A 238 7.55 -16.73 6.77
C SER A 238 6.18 -16.65 6.11
N THR A 239 5.73 -17.73 5.50
CA THR A 239 4.38 -17.86 4.95
C THR A 239 3.33 -17.74 6.04
N GLU A 240 3.70 -18.00 7.29
CA GLU A 240 2.85 -17.95 8.48
C GLU A 240 3.18 -16.75 9.37
N GLN A 241 2.24 -16.36 10.22
CA GLN A 241 2.46 -15.29 11.19
C GLN A 241 3.29 -15.80 12.37
N CYS A 242 4.28 -15.00 12.81
CA CYS A 242 5.09 -15.36 13.98
C CYS A 242 4.31 -15.28 15.31
N CYS A 243 3.16 -14.63 15.32
CA CYS A 243 2.27 -14.40 16.47
C CYS A 243 2.87 -13.65 17.66
N VAL A 244 4.15 -13.28 17.62
CA VAL A 244 4.90 -12.66 18.74
C VAL A 244 5.43 -11.25 18.46
N CYS A 245 5.54 -10.83 17.20
CA CYS A 245 5.97 -9.47 16.90
C CYS A 245 4.90 -8.43 17.27
N THR A 246 5.32 -7.18 17.44
CA THR A 246 4.42 -6.07 17.86
C THR A 246 3.18 -5.93 16.98
N LYS A 247 3.30 -6.14 15.67
CA LYS A 247 2.13 -6.10 14.75
C LYS A 247 1.18 -7.27 15.02
N CYS A 248 1.70 -8.50 15.19
CA CYS A 248 0.89 -9.65 15.50
C CYS A 248 0.16 -9.48 16.83
N VAL A 249 0.90 -9.20 17.91
CA VAL A 249 0.34 -9.04 19.26
C VAL A 249 -0.73 -7.94 19.29
N ARG A 250 -0.44 -6.77 18.72
CA ARG A 250 -1.42 -5.68 18.63
C ARG A 250 -2.69 -6.08 17.88
N THR A 251 -2.56 -6.84 16.80
CA THR A 251 -3.73 -7.28 16.02
C THR A 251 -4.53 -8.33 16.76
N GLN A 252 -3.88 -9.31 17.41
CA GLN A 252 -4.54 -10.31 18.26
C GLN A 252 -5.33 -9.64 19.38
N LEU A 253 -4.75 -8.66 20.09
CA LEU A 253 -5.45 -7.92 21.14
C LEU A 253 -6.69 -7.21 20.59
N ASN A 254 -6.59 -6.56 19.42
CA ASN A 254 -7.75 -5.91 18.80
C ASN A 254 -8.86 -6.91 18.42
N ILE A 255 -8.50 -8.12 17.96
CA ILE A 255 -9.45 -9.20 17.65
C ILE A 255 -10.14 -9.68 18.93
N ILE A 256 -9.38 -9.88 20.01
CA ILE A 256 -9.94 -10.25 21.32
C ILE A 256 -10.89 -9.16 21.84
N CYS A 257 -10.50 -7.89 21.73
CA CYS A 257 -11.37 -6.77 22.11
C CYS A 257 -12.64 -6.67 21.24
N ALA A 258 -12.61 -7.20 20.03
CA ALA A 258 -13.78 -7.31 19.16
C ALA A 258 -14.64 -8.57 19.45
N GLY A 259 -14.29 -9.35 20.49
CA GLY A 259 -15.04 -10.53 20.92
C GLY A 259 -14.73 -11.81 20.16
N GLU A 260 -13.61 -11.86 19.44
CA GLU A 260 -13.26 -12.98 18.58
C GLU A 260 -11.99 -13.72 19.03
N ASN A 261 -11.86 -14.98 18.62
CA ASN A 261 -10.63 -15.76 18.84
C ASN A 261 -9.63 -15.51 17.70
N PRO A 262 -8.41 -14.99 17.99
CA PRO A 262 -7.39 -14.73 16.99
C PRO A 262 -7.03 -15.94 16.10
N ILE A 263 -7.14 -17.14 16.60
CA ILE A 263 -6.87 -18.39 15.83
C ILE A 263 -7.71 -18.45 14.55
N HIS A 264 -8.96 -18.02 14.61
CA HIS A 264 -9.87 -18.02 13.45
C HIS A 264 -9.47 -16.99 12.38
N TRP A 265 -8.54 -16.11 12.70
CA TRP A 265 -8.06 -15.01 11.86
C TRP A 265 -6.62 -15.20 11.36
N GLY A 266 -6.06 -16.39 11.60
CA GLY A 266 -4.73 -16.76 11.15
C GLY A 266 -3.61 -16.50 12.17
N PHE A 267 -3.96 -16.40 13.47
CA PHE A 267 -2.99 -16.23 14.57
C PHE A 267 -3.02 -17.49 15.45
N GLY A 268 -2.34 -18.53 15.02
CA GLY A 268 -2.30 -19.80 15.77
C GLY A 268 -1.02 -20.57 15.56
#